data_da40e02339e432ad85c1e2410eecc6db
#
_entry.id   da40e02339e432ad85c1e2410eecc6db
#
_cell.length_a   1.000
_cell.length_b   1.000
_cell.length_c   1.000
_cell.angle_alpha   90.00
_cell.angle_beta   90.00
_cell.angle_gamma   90.00
#
_symmetry.space_group_name_H-M   'P 1'
#
loop_
_entity.id
_entity.type
_entity.pdbx_description
1 polymer ?
#
loop_
_entity_poly.entity_id
_entity_poly.type
_entity_poly.pdbx_seq_one_letter_code
_entity_poly.pdbx_strand_id
1 'polypeptide(L)'
;GLSKESSIPMEILLSSNYFYSHTEDFYEFYKAYFDCSNIEPNITHKYLKRLEDEGKLRAIVTQNIDGLHSKAGNKLVYELHGTTFSNHCIKCNKKFDSDIIFKSEGIPRCSCGGLIKPDVVLYGEQLPAKDLENSVKEIESADLLLVLGSSLVVYPTAGLINYFKGKNLVIINRDKTDYDSDATLVIHDNLKDVFTELMNDN
;
A
#
# COMPACT_ATOMS: atom_id res chain seq x y z
N GLY A 1 -2.10 -4.36 -14.98
CA GLY A 1 -2.66 -3.82 -16.12
C GLY A 1 -2.36 -2.41 -16.58
N LEU A 2 -1.83 -1.50 -15.75
CA LEU A 2 -1.64 -0.08 -16.11
C LEU A 2 -0.50 0.17 -17.12
N SER A 3 0.43 -0.75 -17.28
CA SER A 3 1.61 -0.62 -18.17
C SER A 3 1.33 -0.77 -19.66
N LYS A 4 0.10 -1.04 -20.11
CA LYS A 4 -0.20 -1.31 -21.53
C LYS A 4 -0.44 -0.06 -22.39
N GLU A 5 -0.63 1.11 -21.78
CA GLU A 5 -0.93 2.35 -22.52
C GLU A 5 0.27 3.32 -22.60
N SER A 6 1.28 3.17 -21.76
CA SER A 6 2.49 3.98 -21.79
C SER A 6 3.69 3.14 -22.24
N SER A 7 4.50 3.68 -23.15
CA SER A 7 5.78 3.06 -23.56
C SER A 7 6.86 3.15 -22.48
N ILE A 8 6.60 3.89 -21.38
CA ILE A 8 7.52 4.12 -20.26
C ILE A 8 7.18 3.15 -19.13
N PRO A 9 8.15 2.40 -18.58
CA PRO A 9 7.93 1.52 -17.44
C PRO A 9 7.38 2.26 -16.22
N MET A 10 6.50 1.58 -15.44
CA MET A 10 5.85 2.15 -14.26
C MET A 10 6.86 2.62 -13.20
N GLU A 11 7.95 1.90 -13.04
CA GLU A 11 9.04 2.24 -12.10
C GLU A 11 9.71 3.57 -12.46
N ILE A 12 9.75 3.94 -13.75
CA ILE A 12 10.26 5.23 -14.19
C ILE A 12 9.22 6.31 -13.96
N LEU A 13 7.97 6.10 -14.39
CA LEU A 13 6.87 7.07 -14.24
C LEU A 13 6.64 7.45 -12.78
N LEU A 14 6.75 6.48 -11.86
CA LEU A 14 6.58 6.67 -10.42
C LEU A 14 7.91 6.87 -9.68
N SER A 15 8.96 7.32 -10.36
CA SER A 15 10.22 7.64 -9.69
C SER A 15 10.27 9.10 -9.24
N SER A 16 11.02 9.35 -8.18
CA SER A 16 11.33 10.70 -7.69
C SER A 16 12.02 11.54 -8.78
N ASN A 17 12.93 10.93 -9.53
CA ASN A 17 13.59 11.61 -10.65
C ASN A 17 12.60 12.08 -11.73
N TYR A 18 11.65 11.21 -12.11
CA TYR A 18 10.63 11.56 -13.12
C TYR A 18 9.69 12.66 -12.59
N PHE A 19 9.28 12.58 -11.34
CA PHE A 19 8.46 13.62 -10.70
C PHE A 19 9.07 15.02 -10.82
N TYR A 20 10.38 15.17 -10.60
CA TYR A 20 11.05 16.47 -10.66
C TYR A 20 11.43 16.89 -12.08
N SER A 21 11.74 15.97 -12.99
CA SER A 21 12.18 16.28 -14.35
C SER A 21 11.05 16.39 -15.37
N HIS A 22 9.93 15.68 -15.16
CA HIS A 22 8.76 15.61 -16.03
C HIS A 22 7.46 15.82 -15.22
N THR A 23 7.44 16.91 -14.46
CA THR A 23 6.38 17.18 -13.45
C THR A 23 4.98 17.17 -14.04
N GLU A 24 4.78 17.74 -15.25
CA GLU A 24 3.49 17.80 -15.92
C GLU A 24 2.99 16.42 -16.30
N ASP A 25 3.83 15.64 -17.00
CA ASP A 25 3.52 14.26 -17.42
C ASP A 25 3.24 13.36 -16.20
N PHE A 26 4.00 13.54 -15.10
CA PHE A 26 3.75 12.83 -13.86
C PHE A 26 2.34 13.09 -13.33
N TYR A 27 1.91 14.36 -13.25
CA TYR A 27 0.57 14.68 -12.74
C TYR A 27 -0.54 14.26 -13.68
N GLU A 28 -0.37 14.34 -14.98
CA GLU A 28 -1.34 13.80 -15.94
C GLU A 28 -1.54 12.30 -15.72
N PHE A 29 -0.45 11.55 -15.64
CA PHE A 29 -0.48 10.12 -15.37
C PHE A 29 -1.06 9.82 -13.98
N TYR A 30 -0.58 10.50 -12.93
CA TYR A 30 -1.00 10.25 -11.55
C TYR A 30 -2.52 10.50 -11.37
N LYS A 31 -3.04 11.58 -11.91
CA LYS A 31 -4.47 11.90 -11.85
C LYS A 31 -5.35 10.89 -12.62
N ALA A 32 -4.86 10.41 -13.76
CA ALA A 32 -5.61 9.47 -14.57
C ALA A 32 -5.76 8.09 -13.91
N TYR A 33 -4.77 7.66 -13.10
CA TYR A 33 -4.68 6.27 -12.66
C TYR A 33 -4.71 6.06 -11.14
N PHE A 34 -4.52 7.10 -10.33
CA PHE A 34 -4.36 6.95 -8.86
C PHE A 34 -5.47 7.60 -8.02
N ASP A 35 -6.56 8.07 -8.65
CA ASP A 35 -7.73 8.53 -7.89
C ASP A 35 -8.49 7.33 -7.31
N CYS A 36 -8.29 7.11 -6.01
CA CYS A 36 -8.94 6.04 -5.24
C CYS A 36 -10.19 6.52 -4.47
N SER A 37 -10.64 7.76 -4.68
CA SER A 37 -11.73 8.38 -3.90
C SER A 37 -13.04 7.61 -3.94
N ASN A 38 -13.36 7.01 -5.10
CA ASN A 38 -14.61 6.27 -5.35
C ASN A 38 -14.47 4.74 -5.22
N ILE A 39 -13.30 4.24 -4.78
CA ILE A 39 -13.07 2.81 -4.61
C ILE A 39 -13.54 2.37 -3.21
N GLU A 40 -14.26 1.25 -3.14
CA GLU A 40 -14.76 0.69 -1.89
C GLU A 40 -13.98 -0.53 -1.43
N PRO A 41 -13.84 -0.72 -0.09
CA PRO A 41 -13.21 -1.91 0.47
C PRO A 41 -13.88 -3.21 -0.01
N ASN A 42 -13.08 -4.14 -0.49
CA ASN A 42 -13.54 -5.45 -0.93
C ASN A 42 -13.71 -6.43 0.26
N ILE A 43 -14.10 -7.68 -0.05
CA ILE A 43 -14.36 -8.72 0.95
C ILE A 43 -13.14 -8.98 1.87
N THR A 44 -11.92 -8.96 1.33
CA THR A 44 -10.68 -9.15 2.11
C THR A 44 -10.51 -8.06 3.16
N HIS A 45 -10.68 -6.77 2.78
CA HIS A 45 -10.59 -5.65 3.71
C HIS A 45 -11.64 -5.76 4.83
N LYS A 46 -12.87 -6.15 4.47
CA LYS A 46 -13.98 -6.33 5.43
C LYS A 46 -13.71 -7.48 6.39
N TYR A 47 -13.14 -8.58 5.89
CA TYR A 47 -12.79 -9.72 6.73
C TYR A 47 -11.65 -9.37 7.71
N LEU A 48 -10.62 -8.67 7.25
CA LEU A 48 -9.54 -8.19 8.12
C LEU A 48 -10.06 -7.23 9.20
N LYS A 49 -11.03 -6.37 8.86
CA LYS A 49 -11.70 -5.53 9.87
C LYS A 49 -12.47 -6.36 10.90
N ARG A 50 -13.17 -7.40 10.46
CA ARG A 50 -13.84 -8.34 11.38
C ARG A 50 -12.84 -9.02 12.31
N LEU A 51 -11.70 -9.50 11.82
CA LEU A 51 -10.65 -10.09 12.66
C LEU A 51 -10.09 -9.10 13.68
N GLU A 52 -9.97 -7.82 13.33
CA GLU A 52 -9.58 -6.78 14.28
C GLU A 52 -10.63 -6.57 15.37
N ASP A 53 -11.92 -6.51 14.99
CA ASP A 53 -13.03 -6.36 15.97
C ASP A 53 -13.14 -7.57 16.90
N GLU A 54 -12.79 -8.75 16.44
CA GLU A 54 -12.69 -9.97 17.24
C GLU A 54 -11.42 -10.04 18.11
N GLY A 55 -10.52 -9.06 18.01
CA GLY A 55 -9.24 -9.02 18.72
C GLY A 55 -8.20 -10.02 18.21
N LYS A 56 -8.41 -10.60 17.03
CA LYS A 56 -7.52 -11.58 16.38
C LYS A 56 -6.47 -10.93 15.47
N LEU A 57 -6.77 -9.76 14.91
CA LEU A 57 -5.85 -8.99 14.07
C LEU A 57 -5.35 -7.77 14.86
N ARG A 58 -4.05 -7.67 15.01
CA ARG A 58 -3.42 -6.58 15.75
C ARG A 58 -3.05 -5.39 14.86
N ALA A 59 -2.45 -5.65 13.71
CA ALA A 59 -1.98 -4.62 12.80
C ALA A 59 -2.02 -5.10 11.36
N ILE A 60 -2.06 -4.15 10.43
CA ILE A 60 -1.89 -4.37 9.00
C ILE A 60 -0.66 -3.61 8.54
N VAL A 61 0.21 -4.28 7.81
CA VAL A 61 1.35 -3.70 7.10
C VAL A 61 1.05 -3.78 5.61
N THR A 62 0.90 -2.66 4.94
CA THR A 62 0.49 -2.65 3.53
C THR A 62 1.47 -1.90 2.64
N GLN A 63 1.64 -2.40 1.42
CA GLN A 63 2.31 -1.71 0.32
C GLN A 63 1.34 -0.91 -0.56
N ASN A 64 0.03 -1.13 -0.37
CA ASN A 64 -1.00 -0.42 -1.10
C ASN A 64 -1.10 1.03 -0.64
N ILE A 65 -1.37 1.92 -1.59
CA ILE A 65 -1.51 3.36 -1.36
C ILE A 65 -2.97 3.84 -1.43
N ASP A 66 -3.91 2.91 -1.58
CA ASP A 66 -5.33 3.15 -1.84
C ASP A 66 -6.17 3.48 -0.58
N GLY A 67 -5.57 3.39 0.62
CA GLY A 67 -6.24 3.69 1.90
C GLY A 67 -7.42 2.77 2.24
N LEU A 68 -7.63 1.67 1.51
CA LEU A 68 -8.84 0.84 1.66
C LEU A 68 -8.93 0.10 3.00
N HIS A 69 -7.80 -0.22 3.63
CA HIS A 69 -7.81 -0.80 4.98
C HIS A 69 -8.35 0.20 6.01
N SER A 70 -7.89 1.45 5.97
CA SER A 70 -8.40 2.52 6.83
C SER A 70 -9.85 2.84 6.53
N LYS A 71 -10.25 2.85 5.24
CA LYS A 71 -11.65 3.03 4.80
C LYS A 71 -12.56 1.88 5.25
N ALA A 72 -12.04 0.66 5.38
CA ALA A 72 -12.75 -0.49 5.95
C ALA A 72 -12.94 -0.37 7.47
N GLY A 73 -12.22 0.54 8.14
CA GLY A 73 -12.30 0.81 9.55
C GLY A 73 -11.18 0.20 10.40
N ASN A 74 -10.15 -0.41 9.78
CA ASN A 74 -8.99 -0.88 10.51
C ASN A 74 -8.24 0.31 11.16
N LYS A 75 -7.80 0.13 12.40
CA LYS A 75 -7.24 1.22 13.23
C LYS A 75 -5.72 1.31 13.15
N LEU A 76 -5.04 0.17 13.12
CA LEU A 76 -3.59 0.12 13.10
C LEU A 76 -3.12 -0.38 11.72
N VAL A 77 -2.90 0.56 10.82
CA VAL A 77 -2.46 0.32 9.44
C VAL A 77 -1.16 1.08 9.20
N TYR A 78 -0.11 0.36 8.84
CA TYR A 78 1.18 0.92 8.44
C TYR A 78 1.26 0.93 6.91
N GLU A 79 1.13 2.11 6.33
CA GLU A 79 1.15 2.33 4.88
C GLU A 79 2.60 2.59 4.43
N LEU A 80 3.39 1.54 4.20
CA LEU A 80 4.82 1.65 3.93
C LEU A 80 5.18 2.38 2.65
N HIS A 81 4.26 2.42 1.68
CA HIS A 81 4.43 3.18 0.45
C HIS A 81 3.63 4.50 0.46
N GLY A 82 3.16 4.92 1.64
CA GLY A 82 2.35 6.13 1.79
C GLY A 82 0.92 5.98 1.31
N THR A 83 0.27 7.10 1.00
CA THR A 83 -1.16 7.11 0.66
C THR A 83 -1.49 8.19 -0.38
N THR A 84 -2.50 7.93 -1.22
CA THR A 84 -3.04 8.91 -2.18
C THR A 84 -3.91 9.98 -1.51
N PHE A 85 -4.31 9.78 -0.25
CA PHE A 85 -5.23 10.66 0.48
C PHE A 85 -4.56 11.81 1.21
N SER A 86 -3.24 11.82 1.31
CA SER A 86 -2.46 12.89 1.92
C SER A 86 -1.43 13.43 0.95
N ASN A 87 -1.18 14.73 1.02
CA ASN A 87 -0.26 15.44 0.16
C ASN A 87 0.42 16.56 0.94
N HIS A 88 1.59 17.00 0.52
CA HIS A 88 2.26 18.13 1.16
C HIS A 88 2.95 19.05 0.16
N CYS A 89 3.08 20.29 0.54
CA CYS A 89 3.91 21.24 -0.20
C CYS A 89 5.40 20.98 0.08
N ILE A 90 6.19 20.72 -0.96
CA ILE A 90 7.63 20.45 -0.82
C ILE A 90 8.43 21.66 -0.30
N LYS A 91 7.86 22.89 -0.36
CA LYS A 91 8.52 24.11 0.07
C LYS A 91 8.21 24.50 1.51
N CYS A 92 6.95 24.37 1.96
CA CYS A 92 6.51 24.85 3.27
C CYS A 92 5.88 23.77 4.16
N ASN A 93 5.86 22.53 3.73
CA ASN A 93 5.30 21.36 4.42
C ASN A 93 3.80 21.47 4.80
N LYS A 94 3.07 22.46 4.22
CA LYS A 94 1.63 22.53 4.41
C LYS A 94 0.98 21.26 3.87
N LYS A 95 0.12 20.64 4.70
CA LYS A 95 -0.62 19.43 4.37
C LYS A 95 -1.89 19.76 3.59
N PHE A 96 -2.30 18.84 2.73
CA PHE A 96 -3.47 18.89 1.88
C PHE A 96 -4.10 17.51 1.76
N ASP A 97 -5.40 17.45 1.55
CA ASP A 97 -6.13 16.24 1.18
C ASP A 97 -5.96 15.90 -0.31
N SER A 98 -6.54 14.79 -0.75
CA SER A 98 -6.44 14.30 -2.12
C SER A 98 -7.04 15.25 -3.16
N ASP A 99 -8.06 16.01 -2.81
CA ASP A 99 -8.77 16.91 -3.72
C ASP A 99 -7.85 17.94 -4.37
N ILE A 100 -6.82 18.39 -3.66
CA ILE A 100 -5.88 19.38 -4.18
C ILE A 100 -5.13 18.89 -5.43
N ILE A 101 -4.93 17.58 -5.55
CA ILE A 101 -4.30 17.00 -6.75
C ILE A 101 -5.38 16.63 -7.77
N PHE A 102 -6.35 15.80 -7.38
CA PHE A 102 -7.29 15.19 -8.34
C PHE A 102 -8.29 16.19 -8.94
N LYS A 103 -8.60 17.28 -8.24
CA LYS A 103 -9.50 18.34 -8.75
C LYS A 103 -8.78 19.56 -9.34
N SER A 104 -7.42 19.60 -9.27
CA SER A 104 -6.67 20.71 -9.85
C SER A 104 -6.56 20.61 -11.38
N GLU A 105 -6.53 21.73 -12.06
CA GLU A 105 -6.06 21.82 -13.45
C GLU A 105 -4.52 21.92 -13.47
N GLY A 106 -3.87 21.16 -14.37
CA GLY A 106 -2.42 21.16 -14.53
C GLY A 106 -1.66 20.73 -13.25
N ILE A 107 -0.53 21.37 -12.98
CA ILE A 107 0.37 21.04 -11.86
C ILE A 107 -0.15 21.69 -10.56
N PRO A 108 -0.49 20.92 -9.51
CA PRO A 108 -0.98 21.47 -8.24
C PRO A 108 0.10 22.23 -7.50
N ARG A 109 -0.22 23.48 -7.10
CA ARG A 109 0.70 24.38 -6.40
C ARG A 109 0.08 24.94 -5.11
N CYS A 110 0.92 25.05 -4.11
CA CYS A 110 0.61 25.72 -2.85
C CYS A 110 0.58 27.26 -3.03
N SER A 111 -0.15 27.94 -2.16
CA SER A 111 -0.15 29.42 -2.11
C SER A 111 1.25 30.05 -1.91
N CYS A 112 2.24 29.30 -1.40
CA CYS A 112 3.62 29.72 -1.30
C CYS A 112 4.44 29.54 -2.62
N GLY A 113 3.79 29.06 -3.69
CA GLY A 113 4.41 28.78 -4.99
C GLY A 113 5.10 27.40 -5.08
N GLY A 114 5.18 26.63 -3.99
CA GLY A 114 5.77 25.28 -3.98
C GLY A 114 4.87 24.25 -4.66
N LEU A 115 5.48 23.19 -5.22
CA LEU A 115 4.74 22.01 -5.71
C LEU A 115 4.05 21.29 -4.54
N ILE A 116 2.90 20.71 -4.80
CA ILE A 116 2.20 19.85 -3.84
C ILE A 116 2.44 18.39 -4.26
N LYS A 117 3.34 17.71 -3.56
CA LYS A 117 3.69 16.31 -3.82
C LYS A 117 2.72 15.36 -3.10
N PRO A 118 2.24 14.27 -3.75
CA PRO A 118 1.52 13.22 -3.05
C PRO A 118 2.41 12.55 -1.99
N ASP A 119 1.83 12.19 -0.84
CA ASP A 119 2.52 11.46 0.23
C ASP A 119 2.68 9.97 -0.11
N VAL A 120 2.89 9.66 -1.37
CA VAL A 120 3.25 8.34 -1.90
C VAL A 120 4.77 8.25 -2.00
N VAL A 121 5.32 7.13 -1.59
CA VAL A 121 6.76 6.84 -1.72
C VAL A 121 7.05 6.49 -3.18
N LEU A 122 7.77 7.36 -3.85
CA LEU A 122 8.21 7.15 -5.22
C LEU A 122 9.49 6.29 -5.27
N TYR A 123 9.71 5.60 -6.39
CA TYR A 123 10.96 4.88 -6.59
C TYR A 123 12.15 5.83 -6.42
N GLY A 124 13.13 5.39 -5.62
CA GLY A 124 14.28 6.20 -5.21
C GLY A 124 14.08 7.01 -3.92
N GLU A 125 12.89 7.03 -3.33
CA GLU A 125 12.63 7.60 -2.01
C GLU A 125 12.75 6.55 -0.89
N GLN A 126 12.96 7.03 0.33
CA GLN A 126 13.01 6.17 1.51
C GLN A 126 11.61 5.91 2.05
N LEU A 127 11.40 4.69 2.57
CA LEU A 127 10.17 4.35 3.29
C LEU A 127 10.04 5.19 4.57
N PRO A 128 8.79 5.44 5.06
CA PRO A 128 8.55 6.10 6.34
C PRO A 128 9.21 5.34 7.49
N ALA A 129 10.31 5.86 8.03
CA ALA A 129 11.15 5.16 8.99
C ALA A 129 10.36 4.67 10.23
N LYS A 130 9.44 5.51 10.74
CA LYS A 130 8.62 5.17 11.91
C LYS A 130 7.66 4.01 11.63
N ASP A 131 7.02 4.00 10.46
CA ASP A 131 6.07 2.95 10.09
C ASP A 131 6.81 1.65 9.79
N LEU A 132 7.99 1.73 9.18
CA LEU A 132 8.85 0.57 8.96
C LEU A 132 9.30 -0.05 10.29
N GLU A 133 9.80 0.77 11.23
CA GLU A 133 10.22 0.30 12.57
C GLU A 133 9.06 -0.34 13.34
N ASN A 134 7.90 0.29 13.33
CA ASN A 134 6.70 -0.24 13.99
C ASN A 134 6.22 -1.54 13.32
N SER A 135 6.26 -1.61 11.99
CA SER A 135 5.91 -2.84 11.26
C SER A 135 6.81 -4.01 11.66
N VAL A 136 8.12 -3.77 11.78
CA VAL A 136 9.07 -4.80 12.27
C VAL A 136 8.67 -5.28 13.67
N LYS A 137 8.36 -4.37 14.60
CA LYS A 137 7.96 -4.74 15.98
C LYS A 137 6.68 -5.59 16.02
N GLU A 138 5.67 -5.21 15.21
CA GLU A 138 4.43 -5.97 15.13
C GLU A 138 4.65 -7.36 14.53
N ILE A 139 5.44 -7.47 13.46
CA ILE A 139 5.78 -8.74 12.82
C ILE A 139 6.59 -9.63 13.77
N GLU A 140 7.59 -9.08 14.47
CA GLU A 140 8.40 -9.85 15.42
C GLU A 140 7.59 -10.41 16.59
N SER A 141 6.54 -9.72 17.03
CA SER A 141 5.71 -10.10 18.17
C SER A 141 4.48 -10.92 17.80
N ALA A 142 4.24 -11.16 16.51
CA ALA A 142 3.06 -11.88 16.04
C ALA A 142 3.20 -13.40 16.26
N ASP A 143 2.11 -14.06 16.66
CA ASP A 143 1.99 -15.52 16.73
C ASP A 143 1.70 -16.14 15.35
N LEU A 144 1.02 -15.36 14.50
CA LEU A 144 0.66 -15.70 13.15
C LEU A 144 0.90 -14.50 12.23
N LEU A 145 1.58 -14.74 11.12
CA LEU A 145 1.76 -13.76 10.03
C LEU A 145 0.97 -14.22 8.80
N LEU A 146 0.05 -13.37 8.34
CA LEU A 146 -0.66 -13.55 7.08
C LEU A 146 -0.02 -12.68 5.99
N VAL A 147 0.44 -13.31 4.93
CA VAL A 147 0.91 -12.62 3.72
C VAL A 147 -0.18 -12.77 2.65
N LEU A 148 -0.72 -11.63 2.20
CA LEU A 148 -1.89 -11.59 1.33
C LEU A 148 -1.60 -10.84 0.03
N GLY A 149 -1.70 -11.53 -1.12
CA GLY A 149 -1.61 -10.94 -2.45
C GLY A 149 -0.29 -10.23 -2.75
N SER A 150 0.82 -10.72 -2.17
CA SER A 150 2.15 -10.18 -2.39
C SER A 150 3.05 -11.22 -3.06
N SER A 151 3.78 -10.79 -4.09
CA SER A 151 4.83 -11.62 -4.72
C SER A 151 6.11 -11.70 -3.88
N LEU A 152 6.25 -10.87 -2.84
CA LEU A 152 7.42 -10.77 -1.96
C LEU A 152 8.75 -10.50 -2.71
N VAL A 153 8.69 -9.71 -3.81
CA VAL A 153 9.88 -9.35 -4.60
C VAL A 153 10.26 -7.87 -4.50
N VAL A 154 9.38 -7.01 -3.99
CA VAL A 154 9.64 -5.55 -3.88
C VAL A 154 10.34 -5.24 -2.57
N TYR A 155 11.63 -5.00 -2.62
CA TYR A 155 12.43 -4.62 -1.45
C TYR A 155 12.38 -3.11 -1.20
N PRO A 156 12.48 -2.66 0.09
CA PRO A 156 12.82 -3.46 1.28
C PRO A 156 11.61 -4.17 1.94
N THR A 157 10.38 -3.89 1.52
CA THR A 157 9.15 -4.43 2.16
C THR A 157 9.05 -5.95 2.11
N ALA A 158 9.50 -6.59 1.02
CA ALA A 158 9.56 -8.04 0.93
C ALA A 158 10.41 -8.68 2.04
N GLY A 159 11.48 -7.99 2.48
CA GLY A 159 12.36 -8.47 3.54
C GLY A 159 11.74 -8.46 4.95
N LEU A 160 10.57 -7.84 5.14
CA LEU A 160 9.91 -7.78 6.44
C LEU A 160 9.49 -9.16 6.95
N ILE A 161 9.19 -10.10 6.08
CA ILE A 161 8.86 -11.49 6.44
C ILE A 161 9.96 -12.15 7.27
N ASN A 162 11.23 -11.78 7.05
CA ASN A 162 12.37 -12.33 7.75
C ASN A 162 12.45 -11.92 9.24
N TYR A 163 11.69 -10.91 9.65
CA TYR A 163 11.59 -10.52 11.06
C TYR A 163 10.55 -11.35 11.84
N PHE A 164 9.74 -12.14 11.16
CA PHE A 164 8.76 -13.00 11.82
C PHE A 164 9.43 -14.09 12.62
N LYS A 165 9.09 -14.18 13.91
CA LYS A 165 9.65 -15.15 14.87
C LYS A 165 8.61 -16.18 15.33
N GLY A 166 7.36 -16.02 14.93
CA GLY A 166 6.29 -16.95 15.26
C GLY A 166 6.38 -18.27 14.49
N LYS A 167 5.42 -19.15 14.74
CA LYS A 167 5.40 -20.50 14.15
C LYS A 167 4.47 -20.61 12.95
N ASN A 168 3.52 -19.71 12.82
CA ASN A 168 2.44 -19.85 11.85
C ASN A 168 2.57 -18.77 10.76
N LEU A 169 3.27 -19.06 9.69
CA LEU A 169 3.33 -18.24 8.49
C LEU A 169 2.31 -18.78 7.49
N VAL A 170 1.37 -17.94 7.08
CA VAL A 170 0.36 -18.28 6.08
C VAL A 170 0.53 -17.36 4.88
N ILE A 171 0.66 -17.91 3.69
CA ILE A 171 0.76 -17.17 2.43
C ILE A 171 -0.47 -17.48 1.59
N ILE A 172 -1.23 -16.44 1.23
CA ILE A 172 -2.34 -16.53 0.28
C ILE A 172 -2.00 -15.62 -0.89
N ASN A 173 -1.56 -16.23 -1.97
CA ASN A 173 -1.16 -15.53 -3.19
C ASN A 173 -1.42 -16.40 -4.41
N ARG A 174 -1.92 -15.82 -5.50
CA ARG A 174 -2.26 -16.57 -6.70
C ARG A 174 -1.05 -17.31 -7.29
N ASP A 175 0.08 -16.62 -7.35
CA ASP A 175 1.30 -17.17 -7.92
C ASP A 175 2.25 -17.62 -6.79
N LYS A 176 3.17 -18.54 -7.10
CA LYS A 176 4.20 -19.00 -6.16
C LYS A 176 5.12 -17.85 -5.75
N THR A 177 5.60 -17.93 -4.51
CA THR A 177 6.61 -17.01 -3.95
C THR A 177 7.85 -17.78 -3.51
N ASP A 178 8.97 -17.09 -3.38
CA ASP A 178 10.21 -17.70 -2.89
C ASP A 178 10.13 -18.13 -1.41
N TYR A 179 9.10 -17.69 -0.69
CA TYR A 179 8.87 -18.00 0.73
C TYR A 179 7.85 -19.12 0.96
N ASP A 180 7.32 -19.74 -0.09
CA ASP A 180 6.32 -20.82 0.06
C ASP A 180 6.84 -22.00 0.89
N SER A 181 8.13 -22.32 0.76
CA SER A 181 8.77 -23.42 1.52
C SER A 181 8.89 -23.13 3.02
N ASP A 182 8.86 -21.86 3.42
CA ASP A 182 8.99 -21.42 4.81
C ASP A 182 7.62 -21.29 5.50
N ALA A 183 6.55 -21.31 4.70
CA ALA A 183 5.19 -21.14 5.18
C ALA A 183 4.61 -22.43 5.78
N THR A 184 3.84 -22.27 6.86
CA THR A 184 3.07 -23.34 7.49
C THR A 184 1.88 -23.75 6.63
N LEU A 185 1.31 -22.78 5.91
CA LEU A 185 0.19 -22.98 4.98
C LEU A 185 0.37 -22.05 3.78
N VAL A 186 0.21 -22.59 2.60
CA VAL A 186 0.19 -21.84 1.33
C VAL A 186 -1.12 -22.12 0.60
N ILE A 187 -1.80 -21.06 0.17
CA ILE A 187 -3.01 -21.13 -0.65
C ILE A 187 -2.76 -20.37 -1.94
N HIS A 188 -2.68 -21.08 -3.06
CA HIS A 188 -2.55 -20.49 -4.40
C HIS A 188 -3.92 -20.27 -5.01
N ASP A 189 -4.58 -19.19 -4.58
CA ASP A 189 -5.90 -18.81 -5.08
C ASP A 189 -6.10 -17.29 -5.04
N ASN A 190 -7.23 -16.85 -5.58
CA ASN A 190 -7.65 -15.47 -5.54
C ASN A 190 -8.13 -15.09 -4.12
N LEU A 191 -7.62 -13.99 -3.58
CA LEU A 191 -8.03 -13.51 -2.25
C LEU A 191 -9.55 -13.35 -2.11
N LYS A 192 -10.22 -12.88 -3.18
CA LYS A 192 -11.68 -12.71 -3.15
C LYS A 192 -12.39 -14.05 -2.87
N ASP A 193 -11.95 -15.11 -3.51
CA ASP A 193 -12.61 -16.42 -3.40
C ASP A 193 -12.34 -17.03 -2.02
N VAL A 194 -11.09 -17.04 -1.56
CA VAL A 194 -10.69 -17.50 -0.21
C VAL A 194 -11.47 -16.74 0.89
N PHE A 195 -11.48 -15.41 0.84
CA PHE A 195 -12.15 -14.63 1.88
C PHE A 195 -13.69 -14.65 1.77
N THR A 196 -14.24 -14.97 0.60
CA THR A 196 -15.68 -15.22 0.46
C THR A 196 -16.08 -16.51 1.17
N GLU A 197 -15.33 -17.59 1.02
CA GLU A 197 -15.55 -18.85 1.74
C GLU A 197 -15.43 -18.64 3.25
N LEU A 198 -14.34 -18.00 3.72
CA LEU A 198 -14.14 -17.71 5.15
C LEU A 198 -15.23 -16.82 5.76
N MET A 199 -15.87 -15.94 4.97
CA MET A 199 -17.00 -15.14 5.44
C MET A 199 -18.28 -15.93 5.57
N ASN A 200 -18.47 -16.97 4.74
CA ASN A 200 -19.67 -17.81 4.72
C ASN A 200 -19.64 -18.93 5.76
N ASP A 201 -18.46 -19.40 6.16
CA ASP A 201 -18.26 -20.48 7.13
C ASP A 201 -18.47 -20.05 8.60
N ASN A 202 -18.83 -18.81 8.83
CA ASN A 202 -19.10 -18.18 10.13
C ASN A 202 -20.44 -17.45 10.09
#